data_100588969470b8146779d04bf1d5341f
#
_entry.id   100588969470b8146779d04bf1d5341f
#
_cell.length_a   1.000
_cell.length_b   1.000
_cell.length_c   1.000
_cell.angle_alpha   90.00
_cell.angle_beta   90.00
_cell.angle_gamma   90.00
#
_symmetry.space_group_name_H-M   'P 1'
#
loop_
_entity.id
_entity.type
_entity.pdbx_description
1 polymer ?
#
loop_
_entity_poly.entity_id
_entity_poly.type
_entity_poly.pdbx_seq_one_letter_code
_entity_poly.pdbx_strand_id
1 'polypeptide(L)'
;MKHPLAQFALCGAILLSGPVLAQQADTKAALIDELAAYLEFVDYGGAVIFAEQIPRSEYSKMMIIDARDAGQFAKSHIPGAVNIEWRKVLEQRAQIPKNKMVLIYCNTGSLSAQGGLALRLAGYENVRILQGGFEEWKAKGGLDANARATGPAKH
;
A
#
# COMPACT_ATOMS: atom_id res chain seq x y z
N MET A 1 -51.55 39.03 -44.34
CA MET A 1 -51.24 37.99 -43.34
C MET A 1 -49.88 37.43 -43.72
N LYS A 2 -48.85 37.77 -42.92
CA LYS A 2 -47.44 37.40 -43.14
C LYS A 2 -47.01 36.53 -41.97
N HIS A 3 -46.66 35.27 -42.21
CA HIS A 3 -46.07 34.37 -41.22
C HIS A 3 -44.56 34.61 -41.18
N PRO A 4 -43.93 34.74 -40.01
CA PRO A 4 -42.48 34.73 -39.89
C PRO A 4 -41.98 33.29 -39.82
N LEU A 5 -40.97 32.99 -40.66
CA LEU A 5 -40.17 31.76 -40.62
C LEU A 5 -39.34 31.72 -39.35
N ALA A 6 -39.52 30.69 -38.54
CA ALA A 6 -38.66 30.37 -37.42
C ALA A 6 -37.34 29.74 -37.95
N GLN A 7 -36.23 30.44 -37.76
CA GLN A 7 -34.89 29.87 -37.96
C GLN A 7 -34.52 29.01 -36.78
N PHE A 8 -34.39 27.70 -36.97
CA PHE A 8 -33.77 26.78 -36.02
C PHE A 8 -32.27 26.94 -36.12
N ALA A 9 -31.66 27.54 -35.11
CA ALA A 9 -30.22 27.54 -34.96
C ALA A 9 -29.78 26.15 -34.48
N LEU A 10 -29.10 25.40 -35.33
CA LEU A 10 -28.47 24.12 -35.00
C LEU A 10 -27.21 24.42 -34.18
N CYS A 11 -27.28 24.33 -32.85
CA CYS A 11 -26.11 24.39 -31.97
C CYS A 11 -25.29 23.11 -32.18
N GLY A 12 -24.22 23.19 -32.98
CA GLY A 12 -23.24 22.12 -33.13
C GLY A 12 -22.48 21.93 -31.84
N ALA A 13 -22.72 20.82 -31.11
CA ALA A 13 -21.91 20.40 -30.02
C ALA A 13 -20.54 19.95 -30.55
N ILE A 14 -19.54 20.81 -30.41
CA ILE A 14 -18.14 20.46 -30.70
C ILE A 14 -17.68 19.52 -29.53
N LEU A 15 -17.56 18.24 -29.86
CA LEU A 15 -16.98 17.24 -28.95
C LEU A 15 -15.46 17.50 -28.81
N LEU A 16 -15.07 18.24 -27.78
CA LEU A 16 -13.67 18.47 -27.37
C LEU A 16 -13.11 17.24 -26.63
N SER A 17 -13.16 16.06 -27.23
CA SER A 17 -12.68 14.82 -26.61
C SER A 17 -11.19 14.50 -26.90
N GLY A 18 -10.54 15.18 -27.82
CA GLY A 18 -9.17 14.89 -28.23
C GLY A 18 -8.09 15.11 -27.15
N PRO A 19 -7.97 16.28 -26.51
CA PRO A 19 -6.86 16.57 -25.58
C PRO A 19 -6.93 15.76 -24.28
N VAL A 20 -8.11 15.44 -23.78
CA VAL A 20 -8.29 14.67 -22.54
C VAL A 20 -7.83 13.21 -22.71
N LEU A 21 -8.12 12.58 -23.84
CA LEU A 21 -7.70 11.21 -24.13
C LEU A 21 -6.18 11.11 -24.32
N ALA A 22 -5.55 12.08 -24.98
CA ALA A 22 -4.09 12.14 -25.13
C ALA A 22 -3.40 12.30 -23.77
N GLN A 23 -3.88 13.19 -22.91
CA GLN A 23 -3.32 13.41 -21.56
C GLN A 23 -3.47 12.18 -20.65
N GLN A 24 -4.56 11.42 -20.77
CA GLN A 24 -4.73 10.16 -20.04
C GLN A 24 -3.77 9.07 -20.52
N ALA A 25 -3.51 9.00 -21.83
CA ALA A 25 -2.54 8.07 -22.40
C ALA A 25 -1.13 8.37 -21.92
N ASP A 26 -0.71 9.63 -21.92
CA ASP A 26 0.61 10.08 -21.43
C ASP A 26 0.79 9.79 -19.94
N THR A 27 -0.24 10.03 -19.12
CA THR A 27 -0.22 9.73 -17.68
C THR A 27 -0.07 8.23 -17.41
N LYS A 28 -0.76 7.41 -18.21
CA LYS A 28 -0.66 5.94 -18.08
C LYS A 28 0.69 5.41 -18.52
N ALA A 29 1.28 5.96 -19.57
CA ALA A 29 2.62 5.62 -20.02
C ALA A 29 3.66 5.96 -18.92
N ALA A 30 3.62 7.15 -18.35
CA ALA A 30 4.49 7.54 -17.25
C ALA A 30 4.34 6.62 -16.02
N LEU A 31 3.14 6.17 -15.69
CA LEU A 31 2.93 5.21 -14.61
C LEU A 31 3.56 3.85 -14.92
N ILE A 32 3.47 3.39 -16.17
CA ILE A 32 4.09 2.13 -16.60
C ILE A 32 5.61 2.21 -16.50
N ASP A 33 6.21 3.33 -16.92
CA ASP A 33 7.65 3.56 -16.85
C ASP A 33 8.13 3.57 -15.38
N GLU A 34 7.40 4.22 -14.48
CA GLU A 34 7.70 4.23 -13.04
C GLU A 34 7.61 2.82 -12.42
N LEU A 35 6.59 2.05 -12.79
CA LEU A 35 6.44 0.66 -12.35
C LEU A 35 7.57 -0.21 -12.90
N ALA A 36 7.95 -0.04 -14.15
CA ALA A 36 9.04 -0.79 -14.77
C ALA A 36 10.37 -0.49 -14.06
N ALA A 37 10.67 0.78 -13.82
CA ALA A 37 11.85 1.20 -13.08
C ALA A 37 11.85 0.61 -11.65
N TYR A 38 10.73 0.64 -10.96
CA TYR A 38 10.62 0.02 -9.64
C TYR A 38 10.95 -1.48 -9.68
N LEU A 39 10.40 -2.22 -10.65
CA LEU A 39 10.62 -3.67 -10.78
C LEU A 39 12.07 -4.01 -11.16
N GLU A 40 12.75 -3.14 -11.91
CA GLU A 40 14.15 -3.31 -12.30
C GLU A 40 15.10 -3.17 -11.08
N PHE A 41 14.82 -2.21 -10.19
CA PHE A 41 15.74 -1.86 -9.10
C PHE A 41 15.33 -2.38 -7.72
N VAL A 42 14.13 -2.93 -7.56
CA VAL A 42 13.71 -3.52 -6.28
C VAL A 42 14.52 -4.78 -5.97
N ASP A 43 14.94 -4.94 -4.71
CA ASP A 43 15.57 -6.17 -4.25
C ASP A 43 14.69 -7.39 -4.50
N TYR A 44 15.30 -8.55 -4.75
CA TYR A 44 14.58 -9.80 -5.00
C TYR A 44 13.56 -10.15 -3.91
N GLY A 45 13.81 -9.76 -2.65
CA GLY A 45 12.88 -9.91 -1.53
C GLY A 45 11.66 -8.99 -1.58
N GLY A 46 11.58 -8.03 -2.53
CA GLY A 46 10.41 -7.18 -2.75
C GLY A 46 9.98 -6.36 -1.51
N ALA A 47 10.92 -5.95 -0.68
CA ALA A 47 10.66 -5.28 0.61
C ALA A 47 9.92 -6.14 1.66
N VAL A 48 9.94 -7.44 1.52
CA VAL A 48 9.36 -8.39 2.48
C VAL A 48 10.29 -8.56 3.68
N ILE A 49 9.70 -8.73 4.87
CA ILE A 49 10.40 -9.09 6.11
C ILE A 49 9.61 -10.20 6.84
N PHE A 50 10.31 -11.15 7.43
CA PHE A 50 9.70 -12.23 8.20
C PHE A 50 9.63 -11.86 9.69
N ALA A 51 8.63 -12.36 10.41
CA ALA A 51 8.49 -12.13 11.85
C ALA A 51 9.74 -12.55 12.64
N GLU A 52 10.39 -13.62 12.21
CA GLU A 52 11.62 -14.17 12.80
C GLU A 52 12.85 -13.27 12.62
N GLN A 53 12.80 -12.33 11.68
CA GLN A 53 13.87 -11.34 11.45
C GLN A 53 13.73 -10.11 12.33
N ILE A 54 12.62 -9.95 13.08
CA ILE A 54 12.32 -8.74 13.83
C ILE A 54 12.49 -9.03 15.33
N PRO A 55 13.60 -8.60 15.97
CA PRO A 55 13.74 -8.67 17.42
C PRO A 55 12.60 -7.93 18.13
N ARG A 56 12.13 -8.44 19.26
CA ARG A 56 11.04 -7.85 20.04
C ARG A 56 11.26 -6.36 20.33
N SER A 57 12.50 -5.96 20.63
CA SER A 57 12.86 -4.57 20.90
C SER A 57 12.67 -3.62 19.72
N GLU A 58 12.64 -4.13 18.49
CA GLU A 58 12.50 -3.30 17.29
C GLU A 58 11.06 -2.86 17.04
N TYR A 59 10.06 -3.65 17.52
CA TYR A 59 8.65 -3.31 17.32
C TYR A 59 8.27 -1.94 17.89
N SER A 60 8.86 -1.50 19.00
CA SER A 60 8.60 -0.18 19.58
C SER A 60 9.24 0.99 18.83
N LYS A 61 10.20 0.72 17.96
CA LYS A 61 10.94 1.74 17.20
C LYS A 61 10.34 2.02 15.82
N MET A 62 9.49 1.13 15.33
CA MET A 62 8.86 1.25 14.02
C MET A 62 7.43 1.76 14.10
N MET A 63 6.89 2.22 12.97
CA MET A 63 5.45 2.37 12.81
C MET A 63 4.89 1.05 12.27
N ILE A 64 3.86 0.52 12.90
CA ILE A 64 3.21 -0.72 12.48
C ILE A 64 1.82 -0.37 11.95
N ILE A 65 1.54 -0.73 10.71
CA ILE A 65 0.27 -0.47 10.04
C ILE A 65 -0.49 -1.79 9.86
N ASP A 66 -1.67 -1.87 10.49
CA ASP A 66 -2.65 -2.90 10.18
C ASP A 66 -3.50 -2.44 9.00
N ALA A 67 -3.31 -3.10 7.86
CA ALA A 67 -3.97 -2.76 6.61
C ALA A 67 -5.34 -3.45 6.43
N ARG A 68 -5.84 -4.15 7.47
CA ARG A 68 -7.17 -4.77 7.48
C ARG A 68 -8.26 -3.74 7.79
N ASP A 69 -9.51 -4.17 7.68
CA ASP A 69 -10.64 -3.35 8.11
C ASP A 69 -10.65 -3.11 9.64
N ALA A 70 -11.35 -2.05 10.05
CA ALA A 70 -11.41 -1.64 11.45
C ALA A 70 -12.04 -2.70 12.38
N GLY A 71 -12.93 -3.54 11.87
CA GLY A 71 -13.55 -4.60 12.66
C GLY A 71 -12.58 -5.71 13.01
N GLN A 72 -11.70 -6.08 12.08
CA GLN A 72 -10.62 -7.05 12.32
C GLN A 72 -9.56 -6.46 13.28
N PHE A 73 -9.18 -5.20 13.06
CA PHE A 73 -8.24 -4.47 13.93
C PHE A 73 -8.75 -4.42 15.37
N ALA A 74 -10.03 -4.05 15.57
CA ALA A 74 -10.62 -3.96 16.90
C ALA A 74 -10.65 -5.30 17.66
N LYS A 75 -10.77 -6.42 16.93
CA LYS A 75 -10.78 -7.77 17.54
C LYS A 75 -9.40 -8.19 18.04
N SER A 76 -8.38 -7.98 17.25
CA SER A 76 -6.99 -8.26 17.60
C SER A 76 -6.04 -7.67 16.57
N HIS A 77 -4.88 -7.16 17.01
CA HIS A 77 -3.84 -6.59 16.17
C HIS A 77 -2.45 -6.76 16.80
N ILE A 78 -1.40 -6.49 16.04
CA ILE A 78 -0.04 -6.46 16.59
C ILE A 78 0.05 -5.28 17.57
N PRO A 79 0.54 -5.48 18.82
CA PRO A 79 0.65 -4.40 19.80
C PRO A 79 1.39 -3.18 19.25
N GLY A 80 0.79 -1.99 19.43
CA GLY A 80 1.31 -0.73 18.92
C GLY A 80 0.99 -0.43 17.46
N ALA A 81 0.25 -1.30 16.77
CA ALA A 81 -0.20 -1.03 15.40
C ALA A 81 -1.28 0.05 15.35
N VAL A 82 -1.26 0.83 14.28
CA VAL A 82 -2.33 1.74 13.88
C VAL A 82 -3.10 1.14 12.71
N ASN A 83 -4.40 1.39 12.64
CA ASN A 83 -5.23 0.89 11.56
C ASN A 83 -5.26 1.90 10.41
N ILE A 84 -4.69 1.52 9.28
CA ILE A 84 -4.81 2.23 7.99
C ILE A 84 -5.17 1.19 6.95
N GLU A 85 -6.44 1.07 6.61
CA GLU A 85 -6.94 0.10 5.64
C GLU A 85 -6.19 0.26 4.30
N TRP A 86 -5.82 -0.85 3.65
CA TRP A 86 -4.84 -0.86 2.54
C TRP A 86 -5.17 0.08 1.37
N ARG A 87 -6.45 0.31 1.07
CA ARG A 87 -6.90 1.27 0.02
C ARG A 87 -6.75 2.73 0.44
N LYS A 88 -6.53 2.99 1.74
CA LYS A 88 -6.41 4.33 2.33
C LYS A 88 -4.97 4.77 2.59
N VAL A 89 -3.99 3.91 2.35
CA VAL A 89 -2.58 4.20 2.67
C VAL A 89 -2.05 5.42 1.93
N LEU A 90 -2.43 5.63 0.66
CA LEU A 90 -2.01 6.81 -0.10
C LEU A 90 -2.73 8.08 0.35
N GLU A 91 -4.01 8.00 0.68
CA GLU A 91 -4.77 9.11 1.23
C GLU A 91 -4.19 9.58 2.56
N GLN A 92 -3.83 8.63 3.42
CA GLN A 92 -3.32 8.90 4.78
C GLN A 92 -1.79 8.95 4.86
N ARG A 93 -1.09 8.96 3.74
CA ARG A 93 0.38 8.87 3.70
C ARG A 93 1.12 9.96 4.47
N ALA A 94 0.52 11.13 4.67
CA ALA A 94 1.11 12.21 5.45
C ALA A 94 1.37 11.85 6.93
N GLN A 95 0.66 10.82 7.45
CA GLN A 95 0.84 10.30 8.81
C GLN A 95 1.95 9.25 8.89
N ILE A 96 2.46 8.78 7.74
CA ILE A 96 3.45 7.71 7.67
C ILE A 96 4.86 8.32 7.64
N PRO A 97 5.74 7.97 8.59
CA PRO A 97 7.08 8.54 8.65
C PRO A 97 7.98 7.98 7.55
N LYS A 98 8.94 8.80 7.08
CA LYS A 98 10.00 8.38 6.14
C LYS A 98 11.34 8.10 6.84
N ASN A 99 11.49 8.46 8.11
CA ASN A 99 12.76 8.42 8.85
C ASN A 99 12.90 7.22 9.81
N LYS A 100 11.95 6.31 9.82
CA LYS A 100 12.01 5.05 10.57
C LYS A 100 11.30 3.95 9.82
N MET A 101 11.59 2.69 10.13
CA MET A 101 10.92 1.55 9.50
C MET A 101 9.41 1.63 9.68
N VAL A 102 8.70 1.29 8.62
CA VAL A 102 7.25 1.10 8.62
C VAL A 102 6.96 -0.35 8.26
N LEU A 103 6.34 -1.07 9.17
CA LEU A 103 5.89 -2.45 8.96
C LEU A 103 4.41 -2.43 8.59
N ILE A 104 4.05 -2.93 7.41
CA ILE A 104 2.66 -3.05 7.00
C ILE A 104 2.24 -4.52 6.92
N TYR A 105 1.06 -4.86 7.45
CA TYR A 105 0.53 -6.22 7.40
C TYR A 105 -0.98 -6.23 7.15
N CYS A 106 -1.47 -7.36 6.64
CA CYS A 106 -2.89 -7.75 6.63
C CYS A 106 -3.02 -9.17 7.20
N ASN A 107 -4.02 -9.94 6.85
CA ASN A 107 -4.14 -11.32 7.36
C ASN A 107 -3.00 -12.23 6.86
N THR A 108 -2.72 -12.23 5.55
CA THR A 108 -1.80 -13.16 4.89
C THR A 108 -0.66 -12.49 4.11
N GLY A 109 -0.61 -11.15 4.07
CA GLY A 109 0.38 -10.39 3.30
C GLY A 109 -0.12 -9.85 1.96
N SER A 110 -1.15 -10.42 1.33
CA SER A 110 -1.57 -10.07 -0.04
C SER A 110 -2.05 -8.62 -0.21
N LEU A 111 -2.92 -8.13 0.69
CA LEU A 111 -3.43 -6.75 0.63
C LEU A 111 -2.37 -5.75 1.09
N SER A 112 -1.60 -6.09 2.11
CA SER A 112 -0.50 -5.25 2.58
C SER A 112 0.64 -5.15 1.56
N ALA A 113 0.84 -6.15 0.71
CA ALA A 113 1.78 -6.06 -0.41
C ALA A 113 1.35 -5.01 -1.43
N GLN A 114 0.06 -4.92 -1.75
CA GLN A 114 -0.47 -3.90 -2.65
C GLN A 114 -0.35 -2.49 -2.05
N GLY A 115 -0.73 -2.33 -0.77
CA GLY A 115 -0.57 -1.06 -0.06
C GLY A 115 0.90 -0.66 0.12
N GLY A 116 1.76 -1.62 0.41
CA GLY A 116 3.20 -1.43 0.54
C GLY A 116 3.85 -1.01 -0.79
N LEU A 117 3.49 -1.66 -1.91
CA LEU A 117 3.95 -1.25 -3.24
C LEU A 117 3.52 0.19 -3.56
N ALA A 118 2.25 0.54 -3.32
CA ALA A 118 1.75 1.89 -3.55
C ALA A 118 2.52 2.94 -2.73
N LEU A 119 2.82 2.66 -1.47
CA LEU A 119 3.63 3.55 -0.63
C LEU A 119 5.07 3.67 -1.14
N ARG A 120 5.70 2.58 -1.54
CA ARG A 120 7.08 2.59 -2.06
C ARG A 120 7.18 3.39 -3.36
N LEU A 121 6.24 3.25 -4.29
CA LEU A 121 6.12 4.11 -5.48
C LEU A 121 5.89 5.58 -5.13
N ALA A 122 5.25 5.88 -4.00
CA ALA A 122 5.10 7.24 -3.47
C ALA A 122 6.34 7.73 -2.69
N GLY A 123 7.49 7.01 -2.76
CA GLY A 123 8.76 7.39 -2.15
C GLY A 123 8.89 7.06 -0.66
N TYR A 124 8.18 6.05 -0.17
CA TYR A 124 8.31 5.50 1.19
C TYR A 124 9.16 4.21 1.16
N GLU A 125 10.45 4.33 0.85
CA GLU A 125 11.37 3.20 0.70
C GLU A 125 11.59 2.41 2.01
N ASN A 126 11.28 3.02 3.14
CA ASN A 126 11.36 2.45 4.48
C ASN A 126 10.20 1.50 4.84
N VAL A 127 9.24 1.28 3.92
CA VAL A 127 8.12 0.35 4.13
C VAL A 127 8.57 -1.09 3.90
N ARG A 128 8.22 -1.97 4.86
CA ARG A 128 8.43 -3.42 4.81
C ARG A 128 7.10 -4.15 4.96
N ILE A 129 6.91 -5.20 4.20
CA ILE A 129 5.70 -6.03 4.17
C ILE A 129 5.94 -7.26 5.04
N LEU A 130 5.11 -7.44 6.05
CA LEU A 130 5.21 -8.63 6.91
C LEU A 130 4.76 -9.88 6.14
N GLN A 131 5.71 -10.78 5.87
CA GLN A 131 5.46 -12.04 5.21
C GLN A 131 4.45 -12.88 6.02
N GLY A 132 3.48 -13.47 5.30
CA GLY A 132 2.41 -14.27 5.91
C GLY A 132 1.43 -13.49 6.79
N GLY A 133 1.65 -12.17 6.96
CA GLY A 133 0.76 -11.26 7.67
C GLY A 133 0.51 -11.62 9.12
N PHE A 134 -0.65 -11.23 9.64
CA PHE A 134 -1.02 -11.42 11.04
C PHE A 134 -1.16 -12.90 11.43
N GLU A 135 -1.63 -13.73 10.51
CA GLU A 135 -1.85 -15.16 10.80
C GLU A 135 -0.52 -15.89 11.01
N GLU A 136 0.44 -15.70 10.12
CA GLU A 136 1.75 -16.31 10.27
C GLU A 136 2.52 -15.71 11.44
N TRP A 137 2.44 -14.40 11.64
CA TRP A 137 3.03 -13.74 12.81
C TRP A 137 2.57 -14.38 14.13
N LYS A 138 1.27 -14.65 14.29
CA LYS A 138 0.73 -15.36 15.46
C LYS A 138 1.28 -16.78 15.56
N ALA A 139 1.25 -17.53 14.46
CA ALA A 139 1.71 -18.93 14.40
C ALA A 139 3.19 -19.06 14.78
N LYS A 140 4.03 -18.10 14.39
CA LYS A 140 5.46 -18.04 14.71
C LYS A 140 5.75 -17.61 16.17
N GLY A 141 4.76 -17.13 16.89
CA GLY A 141 4.88 -16.72 18.30
C GLY A 141 4.81 -15.21 18.54
N GLY A 142 4.32 -14.48 17.58
CA GLY A 142 4.08 -13.06 17.71
C GLY A 142 5.36 -12.26 17.92
N LEU A 143 5.38 -11.43 18.95
CA LEU A 143 6.57 -10.63 19.30
C LEU A 143 7.80 -11.48 19.65
N ASP A 144 7.63 -12.75 19.97
CA ASP A 144 8.72 -13.66 20.33
C ASP A 144 9.19 -14.54 19.17
N ALA A 145 8.70 -14.31 17.96
CA ALA A 145 9.06 -15.10 16.77
C ALA A 145 10.57 -15.14 16.54
N ASN A 146 11.27 -14.02 16.65
CA ASN A 146 12.72 -13.94 16.50
C ASN A 146 13.45 -14.77 17.60
N ALA A 147 13.06 -14.60 18.85
CA ALA A 147 13.66 -15.34 19.95
C ALA A 147 13.44 -16.87 19.83
N ARG A 148 12.28 -17.28 19.30
CA ARG A 148 11.98 -18.70 19.04
C ARG A 148 12.83 -19.27 17.91
N ALA A 149 13.08 -18.47 16.86
CA ALA A 149 13.86 -18.89 15.71
C ALA A 149 15.38 -18.91 15.99
N THR A 150 15.86 -18.04 16.87
CA THR A 150 17.31 -17.90 17.19
C THR A 150 17.71 -18.58 18.49
N GLY A 151 16.75 -19.04 19.28
CA GLY A 151 16.99 -19.76 20.54
C GLY A 151 17.60 -21.15 20.34
N PRO A 152 18.18 -21.77 21.39
CA PRO A 152 18.71 -23.10 21.32
C PRO A 152 17.60 -24.09 20.95
N ALA A 153 17.91 -25.02 20.04
CA ALA A 153 16.98 -26.09 19.65
C ALA A 153 16.54 -26.87 20.90
N LYS A 154 15.23 -26.97 21.11
CA LYS A 154 14.69 -27.86 22.15
C LYS A 154 14.84 -29.28 21.63
N HIS A 155 15.80 -30.01 22.19
CA HIS A 155 15.95 -31.46 21.99
C HIS A 155 14.90 -32.22 22.79
#